data_2d76f1e4dd6c362bfb8a0cb894f8daea
#
_entry.id   2d76f1e4dd6c362bfb8a0cb894f8daea
#
_cell.length_a   1.000
_cell.length_b   1.000
_cell.length_c   1.000
_cell.angle_alpha   90.00
_cell.angle_beta   90.00
_cell.angle_gamma   90.00
#
_symmetry.space_group_name_H-M   'P 1'
#
loop_
_entity.id
_entity.type
_entity.pdbx_description
1 polymer ?
#
loop_
_entity_poly.entity_id
_entity_poly.type
_entity_poly.pdbx_seq_one_letter_code
_entity_poly.pdbx_strand_id
1 'polypeptide(L)'
;MWTVHIPRRVARQLPKLPQRVQRSLFALLREIEEAGPVRGNWPNYGKLSSTRHHCHLKKGHPTYVAVWEITPAGVRFVEVIYVGTHEKAPY
;
A
#
# COMPACT_ATOMS: atom_id res chain seq x y z
N MET A 1 -4.17 16.96 -4.29
CA MET A 1 -3.75 16.01 -3.26
C MET A 1 -4.73 14.85 -3.20
N TRP A 2 -4.24 13.68 -2.87
CA TRP A 2 -5.07 12.47 -2.78
C TRP A 2 -5.40 12.16 -1.33
N THR A 3 -6.59 11.61 -1.09
CA THR A 3 -6.99 11.11 0.22
C THR A 3 -6.69 9.61 0.29
N VAL A 4 -5.97 9.19 1.33
CA VAL A 4 -5.63 7.77 1.55
C VAL A 4 -6.37 7.29 2.78
N HIS A 5 -7.19 6.26 2.61
CA HIS A 5 -7.95 5.65 3.69
C HIS A 5 -7.35 4.29 4.06
N ILE A 6 -7.16 4.08 5.36
CA ILE A 6 -6.74 2.79 5.90
C ILE A 6 -7.94 2.18 6.61
N PRO A 7 -8.55 1.12 6.06
CA PRO A 7 -9.69 0.50 6.73
C PRO A 7 -9.28 -0.13 8.05
N ARG A 8 -10.25 -0.28 8.94
CA ARG A 8 -9.98 -0.81 10.29
C ARG A 8 -9.28 -2.17 10.27
N ARG A 9 -9.68 -3.07 9.37
CA ARG A 9 -9.06 -4.39 9.29
C ARG A 9 -7.57 -4.33 8.93
N VAL A 10 -7.17 -3.35 8.13
CA VAL A 10 -5.76 -3.12 7.80
C VAL A 10 -5.06 -2.44 8.96
N ALA A 11 -5.69 -1.41 9.54
CA ALA A 11 -5.13 -0.66 10.66
C ALA A 11 -4.77 -1.58 11.83
N ARG A 12 -5.59 -2.60 12.09
CA ARG A 12 -5.35 -3.57 13.16
C ARG A 12 -4.08 -4.38 12.96
N GLN A 13 -3.65 -4.57 11.71
CA GLN A 13 -2.46 -5.34 11.39
C GLN A 13 -1.18 -4.52 11.53
N LEU A 14 -1.27 -3.20 11.42
CA LEU A 14 -0.08 -2.34 11.39
C LEU A 14 0.84 -2.49 12.60
N PRO A 15 0.31 -2.54 13.84
CA PRO A 15 1.19 -2.71 15.01
C PRO A 15 1.92 -4.06 15.03
N LYS A 16 1.42 -5.04 14.29
CA LYS A 16 2.03 -6.38 14.23
C LYS A 16 3.15 -6.47 13.21
N LEU A 17 3.31 -5.46 12.36
CA LEU A 17 4.36 -5.44 11.34
C LEU A 17 5.68 -5.00 11.96
N PRO A 18 6.82 -5.47 11.42
CA PRO A 18 8.12 -4.93 11.83
C PRO A 18 8.16 -3.42 11.70
N GLN A 19 8.84 -2.74 12.61
CA GLN A 19 8.88 -1.28 12.61
C GLN A 19 9.39 -0.71 11.29
N ARG A 20 10.39 -1.35 10.69
CA ARG A 20 10.92 -0.94 9.39
C ARG A 20 9.83 -0.97 8.31
N VAL A 21 8.99 -2.00 8.33
CA VAL A 21 7.88 -2.13 7.37
C VAL A 21 6.85 -1.03 7.59
N GLN A 22 6.54 -0.74 8.86
CA GLN A 22 5.62 0.35 9.19
C GLN A 22 6.14 1.70 8.66
N ARG A 23 7.43 1.97 8.86
CA ARG A 23 8.03 3.22 8.35
C ARG A 23 7.97 3.31 6.83
N SER A 24 8.28 2.21 6.15
CA SER A 24 8.19 2.16 4.69
C SER A 24 6.76 2.40 4.23
N LEU A 25 5.79 1.78 4.90
CA LEU A 25 4.39 1.98 4.56
C LEU A 25 3.99 3.46 4.68
N PHE A 26 4.32 4.11 5.79
CA PHE A 26 3.93 5.50 5.98
C PHE A 26 4.61 6.43 4.98
N ALA A 27 5.85 6.14 4.59
CA ALA A 27 6.52 6.89 3.54
C ALA A 27 5.78 6.72 2.20
N LEU A 28 5.36 5.50 1.88
CA LEU A 28 4.59 5.22 0.67
C LEU A 28 3.25 5.98 0.67
N LEU A 29 2.51 5.89 1.77
CA LEU A 29 1.20 6.53 1.86
C LEU A 29 1.32 8.05 1.73
N ARG A 30 2.36 8.63 2.29
CA ARG A 30 2.62 10.06 2.14
C ARG A 30 2.87 10.44 0.69
N GLU A 31 3.64 9.64 -0.04
CA GLU A 31 3.87 9.87 -1.46
C GLU A 31 2.58 9.78 -2.27
N ILE A 32 1.73 8.82 -1.94
CA ILE A 32 0.44 8.68 -2.61
C ILE A 32 -0.43 9.91 -2.36
N GLU A 33 -0.46 10.41 -1.13
CA GLU A 33 -1.19 11.63 -0.81
C GLU A 33 -0.72 12.82 -1.64
N GLU A 34 0.58 12.95 -1.80
CA GLU A 34 1.18 14.10 -2.46
C GLU A 34 1.17 14.00 -3.99
N ALA A 35 1.37 12.80 -4.52
CA ALA A 35 1.64 12.64 -5.95
C ALA A 35 0.76 11.58 -6.64
N GLY A 36 -0.08 10.87 -5.91
CA GLY A 36 -1.04 9.93 -6.50
C GLY A 36 -0.60 8.46 -6.44
N PRO A 37 -1.47 7.58 -6.94
CA PRO A 37 -1.32 6.14 -6.75
C PRO A 37 -0.25 5.46 -7.62
N VAL A 38 0.25 6.10 -8.67
CA VAL A 38 1.30 5.51 -9.51
C VAL A 38 2.64 5.76 -8.85
N ARG A 39 3.27 4.69 -8.32
CA ARG A 39 4.49 4.79 -7.52
C ARG A 39 5.62 3.94 -8.12
N GLY A 40 5.91 4.17 -9.40
CA GLY A 40 6.96 3.44 -10.12
C GLY A 40 8.35 3.54 -9.53
N ASN A 41 8.57 4.47 -8.61
CA ASN A 41 9.83 4.62 -7.86
C ASN A 41 9.96 3.61 -6.71
N TRP A 42 8.93 2.80 -6.44
CA TRP A 42 8.98 1.80 -5.39
C TRP A 42 9.33 0.42 -5.95
N PRO A 43 10.02 -0.42 -5.16
CA PRO A 43 10.43 -1.75 -5.62
C PRO A 43 9.25 -2.61 -6.04
N ASN A 44 9.37 -3.25 -7.18
CA ASN A 44 8.37 -4.17 -7.73
C ASN A 44 6.98 -3.55 -7.87
N TYR A 45 6.92 -2.23 -8.04
CA TYR A 45 5.65 -1.56 -8.30
C TYR A 45 5.03 -2.10 -9.58
N GLY A 46 3.72 -2.28 -9.55
CA GLY A 46 2.95 -2.64 -10.73
C GLY A 46 1.46 -2.45 -10.52
N LYS A 47 0.72 -2.47 -11.61
CA LYS A 47 -0.74 -2.42 -11.57
C LYS A 47 -1.27 -3.85 -11.61
N LEU A 48 -2.21 -4.15 -10.73
CA LEU A 48 -2.91 -5.44 -10.72
C LEU A 48 -4.19 -5.36 -11.57
N SER A 49 -4.72 -4.15 -11.75
CA SER A 49 -5.90 -3.87 -12.57
C SER A 49 -5.88 -2.40 -12.95
N SER A 50 -6.93 -1.92 -13.60
CA SER A 50 -7.04 -0.51 -13.94
C SER A 50 -7.04 0.41 -12.70
N THR A 51 -7.43 -0.12 -11.53
CA THR A 51 -7.55 0.68 -10.31
C THR A 51 -6.65 0.22 -9.18
N ARG A 52 -6.08 -0.99 -9.25
CA ARG A 52 -5.34 -1.59 -8.15
C ARG A 52 -3.85 -1.62 -8.43
N HIS A 53 -3.07 -1.25 -7.41
CA HIS A 53 -1.62 -1.13 -7.47
C HIS A 53 -0.97 -1.89 -6.33
N HIS A 54 0.31 -2.24 -6.50
CA HIS A 54 1.08 -2.87 -5.44
C HIS A 54 2.56 -2.48 -5.54
N CYS A 55 3.28 -2.67 -4.43
CA CYS A 55 4.74 -2.58 -4.43
C CYS A 55 5.29 -3.37 -3.25
N HIS A 56 6.60 -3.57 -3.23
CA HIS A 56 7.29 -4.16 -2.09
C HIS A 56 7.71 -3.08 -1.10
N LEU A 57 7.44 -3.32 0.18
CA LEU A 57 7.85 -2.43 1.27
C LEU A 57 9.21 -2.84 1.83
N LYS A 58 9.48 -4.16 1.83
CA LYS A 58 10.74 -4.72 2.31
C LYS A 58 10.98 -6.04 1.60
N LYS A 59 12.17 -6.20 1.05
CA LYS A 59 12.59 -7.46 0.44
C LYS A 59 13.20 -8.38 1.48
N GLY A 60 13.18 -9.68 1.20
CA GLY A 60 13.83 -10.67 2.03
C GLY A 60 12.91 -11.81 2.40
N HIS A 61 13.18 -12.40 3.54
CA HIS A 61 12.41 -13.53 4.05
C HIS A 61 11.85 -13.17 5.44
N PRO A 62 10.59 -12.75 5.53
CA PRO A 62 9.63 -12.60 4.42
C PRO A 62 9.75 -11.26 3.70
N THR A 63 9.22 -11.23 2.49
CA THR A 63 9.01 -9.99 1.74
C THR A 63 7.67 -9.41 2.16
N TYR A 64 7.62 -8.10 2.41
CA TYR A 64 6.39 -7.39 2.76
C TYR A 64 5.93 -6.51 1.61
N VAL A 65 4.63 -6.50 1.38
CA VAL A 65 4.02 -5.77 0.26
C VAL A 65 2.87 -4.91 0.73
N ALA A 66 2.51 -3.92 -0.09
CA ALA A 66 1.31 -3.12 0.08
C ALA A 66 0.50 -3.18 -1.21
N VAL A 67 -0.82 -3.20 -1.06
CA VAL A 67 -1.77 -3.13 -2.16
C VAL A 67 -2.74 -2.00 -1.87
N TRP A 68 -2.96 -1.14 -2.86
CA TRP A 68 -3.90 -0.02 -2.71
C TRP A 68 -4.73 0.11 -3.97
N GLU A 69 -5.89 0.76 -3.83
CA GLU A 69 -6.88 0.83 -4.91
C GLU A 69 -7.51 2.20 -4.99
N ILE A 70 -7.65 2.71 -6.21
CA ILE A 70 -8.44 3.92 -6.45
C ILE A 70 -9.91 3.53 -6.32
N THR A 71 -10.65 4.27 -5.50
CA THR A 71 -12.06 3.95 -5.25
C THR A 71 -12.96 5.09 -5.71
N PRO A 72 -14.22 4.79 -6.07
CA PRO A 72 -15.18 5.84 -6.42
C PRO A 72 -15.80 6.54 -5.21
N ALA A 73 -15.33 6.25 -3.98
CA ALA A 73 -15.86 6.85 -2.76
C ALA A 73 -15.67 8.37 -2.71
N GLY A 74 -14.76 8.90 -3.51
CA GLY A 74 -14.53 10.34 -3.59
C GLY A 74 -13.60 10.67 -4.74
N VAL A 75 -13.36 11.98 -4.94
CA VAL A 75 -12.42 12.44 -5.93
C VAL A 75 -11.01 12.20 -5.39
N ARG A 76 -10.16 11.55 -6.19
CA ARG A 76 -8.77 11.25 -5.79
C ARG A 76 -8.72 10.53 -4.45
N PHE A 77 -9.46 9.44 -4.35
CA PHE A 77 -9.57 8.65 -3.13
C PHE A 77 -8.93 7.29 -3.34
N VAL A 78 -8.02 6.94 -2.44
CA VAL A 78 -7.30 5.66 -2.47
C VAL A 78 -7.55 4.91 -1.17
N GLU A 79 -7.82 3.62 -1.26
CA GLU A 79 -7.97 2.76 -0.10
C GLU A 79 -6.84 1.73 -0.05
N VAL A 80 -6.24 1.57 1.12
CA VAL A 80 -5.25 0.51 1.34
C VAL A 80 -6.00 -0.80 1.50
N ILE A 81 -5.71 -1.75 0.60
CA ILE A 81 -6.41 -3.04 0.56
C ILE A 81 -5.71 -4.07 1.43
N TYR A 82 -4.37 -4.05 1.42
CA TYR A 82 -3.60 -5.08 2.10
C TYR A 82 -2.20 -4.56 2.44
N VAL A 83 -1.72 -4.92 3.62
CA VAL A 83 -0.33 -4.76 4.00
C VAL A 83 0.07 -6.01 4.76
N GLY A 84 1.11 -6.69 4.31
CA GLY A 84 1.56 -7.92 4.94
C GLY A 84 2.57 -8.65 4.08
N THR A 85 2.73 -9.95 4.36
CA THR A 85 3.70 -10.76 3.61
C THR A 85 3.23 -10.99 2.19
N HIS A 86 4.19 -11.12 1.28
CA HIS A 86 3.92 -11.42 -0.12
C HIS A 86 3.14 -12.72 -0.28
N GLU A 87 3.43 -13.73 0.56
CA GLU A 87 2.80 -15.05 0.46
C GLU A 87 1.30 -15.00 0.68
N LYS A 88 0.82 -14.07 1.51
CA LYS A 88 -0.60 -13.94 1.83
C LYS A 88 -1.28 -12.82 1.05
N ALA A 89 -0.57 -12.20 0.12
CA ALA A 89 -1.12 -11.08 -0.65
C ALA A 89 -2.26 -11.54 -1.57
N PRO A 90 -3.27 -10.66 -1.80
CA PRO A 90 -4.45 -11.01 -2.61
C PRO A 90 -4.18 -10.91 -4.12
N TYR A 91 -3.05 -11.39 -4.54
CA TYR A 91 -2.73 -11.43 -5.98
C TYR A 91 -1.71 -12.51 -6.31
#